data_60c845280ac2449398111a8d8f72d868
#
_entry.id   60c845280ac2449398111a8d8f72d868
#
_cell.length_a   1.000
_cell.length_b   1.000
_cell.length_c   1.000
_cell.angle_alpha   90.00
_cell.angle_beta   90.00
_cell.angle_gamma   90.00
#
_symmetry.space_group_name_H-M   'P 1'
#
loop_
_entity.id
_entity.type
_entity.pdbx_description
1 polymer ?
#
loop_
_entity_poly.entity_id
_entity_poly.type
_entity_poly.pdbx_seq_one_letter_code
_entity_poly.pdbx_strand_id
1 'polypeptide(L)'
;NKNNMLYFYLAKQISIPNFFSYDPTIFVSPPNEKSSGNENLKPIRTYEIQSGYTLKQKYSMILQYTYSVDNIVYIPRLTDDNYIFTKPENGGFQNQLLLNLSIPIKFAKFWQSTNKINLVYRDFRLSELKEFYKSYYTTIESNQSFTLPKDISVDVDISYTSPYRNKYNYNYDNFNCGISAAMPFFKEKANVRLGVSDIFNTDRSKYYSDVNGIYQYNYMKYRTR
;
A
#
# COMPACT_ATOMS: atom_id res chain seq x y z
N ASN A 1 -2.00 -35.08 -1.86
CA ASN A 1 -0.76 -34.75 -1.16
C ASN A 1 -1.10 -33.86 0.05
N LYS A 2 -1.02 -34.39 1.28
CA LYS A 2 -1.46 -33.71 2.53
C LYS A 2 -0.72 -32.39 2.83
N ASN A 3 0.30 -32.04 2.04
CA ASN A 3 1.17 -30.88 2.29
C ASN A 3 0.93 -29.70 1.34
N ASN A 4 -0.02 -29.83 0.42
CA ASN A 4 -0.33 -28.78 -0.55
C ASN A 4 -1.80 -28.40 -0.41
N MET A 5 -2.09 -27.10 -0.56
CA MET A 5 -3.44 -26.58 -0.49
C MET A 5 -3.69 -25.67 -1.69
N LEU A 6 -4.82 -25.87 -2.34
CA LEU A 6 -5.35 -24.97 -3.36
C LEU A 6 -6.72 -24.47 -2.87
N TYR A 7 -6.97 -23.19 -3.00
CA TYR A 7 -8.28 -22.61 -2.71
C TYR A 7 -8.68 -21.57 -3.73
N PHE A 8 -9.97 -21.35 -3.85
CA PHE A 8 -10.57 -20.27 -4.62
C PHE A 8 -11.49 -19.45 -3.72
N TYR A 9 -11.53 -18.17 -3.97
CA TYR A 9 -12.36 -17.25 -3.24
C TYR A 9 -13.03 -16.29 -4.21
N LEU A 10 -14.32 -16.04 -4.01
CA LEU A 10 -15.13 -15.09 -4.76
C LEU A 10 -15.82 -14.18 -3.76
N ALA A 11 -15.75 -12.89 -3.97
CA ALA A 11 -16.43 -11.93 -3.13
C ALA A 11 -17.05 -10.78 -3.93
N LYS A 12 -18.15 -10.26 -3.38
CA LYS A 12 -18.70 -8.95 -3.71
C LYS A 12 -18.77 -8.14 -2.45
N GLN A 13 -18.14 -6.97 -2.47
CA GLN A 13 -18.11 -6.06 -1.35
C GLN A 13 -18.73 -4.72 -1.74
N ILE A 14 -19.47 -4.11 -0.81
CA ILE A 14 -20.01 -2.76 -0.93
C ILE A 14 -19.37 -1.93 0.17
N SER A 15 -18.70 -0.84 -0.23
CA SER A 15 -18.05 0.10 0.70
C SER A 15 -18.82 1.42 0.65
N ILE A 16 -19.43 1.77 1.79
CA ILE A 16 -20.18 3.01 1.95
C ILE A 16 -19.19 4.11 2.34
N PRO A 17 -19.22 5.29 1.70
CA PRO A 17 -18.44 6.44 2.11
C PRO A 17 -18.71 6.83 3.57
N ASN A 18 -17.74 7.42 4.23
CA ASN A 18 -17.92 7.92 5.59
C ASN A 18 -18.84 9.16 5.60
N PHE A 19 -19.36 9.52 6.78
CA PHE A 19 -20.28 10.64 6.96
C PHE A 19 -19.73 11.95 6.38
N PHE A 20 -18.47 12.27 6.65
CA PHE A 20 -17.84 13.51 6.16
C PHE A 20 -17.75 13.60 4.65
N SER A 21 -17.74 12.46 3.96
CA SER A 21 -17.77 12.45 2.49
C SER A 21 -19.11 12.89 1.91
N TYR A 22 -20.18 12.85 2.68
CA TYR A 22 -21.52 13.30 2.28
C TYR A 22 -21.83 14.73 2.72
N ASP A 23 -21.17 15.25 3.77
CA ASP A 23 -21.45 16.55 4.36
C ASP A 23 -21.17 17.70 3.36
N PRO A 24 -22.19 18.43 2.86
CA PRO A 24 -22.00 19.46 1.87
C PRO A 24 -21.40 20.76 2.42
N THR A 25 -21.14 20.82 3.72
CA THR A 25 -20.51 21.98 4.35
C THR A 25 -19.19 22.32 3.68
N ILE A 26 -19.00 23.58 3.32
CA ILE A 26 -17.75 24.04 2.70
C ILE A 26 -16.75 24.37 3.80
N PHE A 27 -15.62 23.69 3.77
CA PHE A 27 -14.46 23.94 4.62
C PHE A 27 -13.43 24.73 3.83
N VAL A 28 -12.88 25.79 4.44
CA VAL A 28 -11.82 26.60 3.85
C VAL A 28 -10.53 26.33 4.59
N SER A 29 -9.49 25.95 3.85
CA SER A 29 -8.14 25.73 4.36
C SER A 29 -7.20 26.77 3.76
N PRO A 30 -6.48 27.55 4.59
CA PRO A 30 -5.49 28.48 4.09
C PRO A 30 -4.34 27.76 3.32
N PRO A 31 -3.72 28.39 2.29
CA PRO A 31 -4.03 29.77 1.88
C PRO A 31 -5.22 29.91 0.92
N ASN A 32 -5.56 28.90 0.12
CA ASN A 32 -6.53 29.02 -0.96
C ASN A 32 -7.20 27.68 -1.35
N GLU A 33 -7.46 26.84 -0.38
CA GLU A 33 -8.16 25.57 -0.61
C GLU A 33 -9.58 25.59 -0.03
N LYS A 34 -10.51 25.03 -0.77
CA LYS A 34 -11.89 24.77 -0.33
C LYS A 34 -12.21 23.30 -0.54
N SER A 35 -12.95 22.71 0.38
CA SER A 35 -13.46 21.34 0.23
C SER A 35 -14.89 21.21 0.75
N SER A 36 -15.62 20.28 0.22
CA SER A 36 -16.92 19.86 0.74
C SER A 36 -17.15 18.38 0.51
N GLY A 37 -18.12 17.77 1.19
CA GLY A 37 -18.63 16.47 0.82
C GLY A 37 -19.60 16.53 -0.37
N ASN A 38 -20.19 15.39 -0.72
CA ASN A 38 -21.13 15.23 -1.83
C ASN A 38 -22.24 14.27 -1.43
N GLU A 39 -23.44 14.81 -1.25
CA GLU A 39 -24.65 14.05 -0.85
C GLU A 39 -25.04 12.96 -1.86
N ASN A 40 -24.63 13.10 -3.13
CA ASN A 40 -24.99 12.21 -4.22
C ASN A 40 -24.00 11.04 -4.41
N LEU A 41 -23.11 10.81 -3.48
CA LEU A 41 -22.16 9.70 -3.57
C LEU A 41 -22.86 8.35 -3.54
N LYS A 42 -22.46 7.48 -4.47
CA LYS A 42 -22.87 6.08 -4.49
C LYS A 42 -21.83 5.23 -3.76
N PRO A 43 -22.24 4.12 -3.14
CA PRO A 43 -21.31 3.15 -2.59
C PRO A 43 -20.39 2.55 -3.65
N ILE A 44 -19.13 2.32 -3.29
CA ILE A 44 -18.17 1.61 -4.14
C ILE A 44 -18.54 0.12 -4.14
N ARG A 45 -18.64 -0.47 -5.31
CA ARG A 45 -18.87 -1.91 -5.49
C ARG A 45 -17.60 -2.57 -5.99
N THR A 46 -17.14 -3.56 -5.25
CA THR A 46 -15.92 -4.31 -5.56
C THR A 46 -16.24 -5.78 -5.75
N TYR A 47 -15.72 -6.35 -6.82
CA TYR A 47 -15.79 -7.78 -7.13
C TYR A 47 -14.39 -8.34 -7.11
N GLU A 48 -14.21 -9.44 -6.44
CA GLU A 48 -12.90 -10.07 -6.23
C GLU A 48 -12.95 -11.54 -6.59
N ILE A 49 -11.93 -11.99 -7.32
CA ILE A 49 -11.64 -13.39 -7.61
C ILE A 49 -10.22 -13.65 -7.15
N GLN A 50 -10.02 -14.64 -6.31
CA GLN A 50 -8.72 -15.01 -5.80
C GLN A 50 -8.49 -16.52 -5.92
N SER A 51 -7.29 -16.90 -6.30
CA SER A 51 -6.77 -18.26 -6.27
C SER A 51 -5.50 -18.29 -5.45
N GLY A 52 -5.41 -19.19 -4.49
CA GLY A 52 -4.23 -19.34 -3.65
C GLY A 52 -3.72 -20.77 -3.66
N TYR A 53 -2.41 -20.91 -3.81
CA TYR A 53 -1.72 -22.19 -3.75
C TYR A 53 -0.62 -22.16 -2.69
N THR A 54 -0.64 -23.13 -1.79
CA THR A 54 0.41 -23.33 -0.79
C THR A 54 1.11 -24.65 -1.04
N LEU A 55 2.42 -24.60 -1.26
CA LEU A 55 3.28 -25.75 -1.49
C LEU A 55 4.00 -26.11 -0.18
N LYS A 56 3.90 -27.39 0.22
CA LYS A 56 4.56 -27.96 1.41
C LYS A 56 4.26 -27.19 2.70
N GLN A 57 3.07 -26.55 2.79
CA GLN A 57 2.66 -25.69 3.91
C GLN A 57 3.67 -24.55 4.20
N LYS A 58 4.47 -24.16 3.23
CA LYS A 58 5.59 -23.25 3.42
C LYS A 58 5.62 -22.14 2.38
N TYR A 59 5.53 -22.47 1.10
CA TYR A 59 5.58 -21.49 0.01
C TYR A 59 4.17 -21.16 -0.42
N SER A 60 3.82 -19.90 -0.51
CA SER A 60 2.50 -19.51 -0.96
C SER A 60 2.54 -18.57 -2.18
N MET A 61 1.58 -18.77 -3.05
CA MET A 61 1.29 -17.92 -4.20
C MET A 61 -0.20 -17.61 -4.20
N ILE A 62 -0.52 -16.32 -4.30
CA ILE A 62 -1.89 -15.83 -4.39
C ILE A 62 -1.99 -14.99 -5.65
N LEU A 63 -2.93 -15.34 -6.52
CA LEU A 63 -3.31 -14.53 -7.67
C LEU A 63 -4.70 -13.97 -7.38
N GLN A 64 -4.83 -12.64 -7.42
CA GLN A 64 -6.07 -11.93 -7.12
C GLN A 64 -6.39 -10.96 -8.25
N TYR A 65 -7.62 -10.99 -8.71
CA TYR A 65 -8.19 -10.00 -9.60
C TYR A 65 -9.31 -9.26 -8.89
N THR A 66 -9.26 -7.94 -8.94
CA THR A 66 -10.26 -7.05 -8.33
C THR A 66 -10.79 -6.08 -9.38
N TYR A 67 -12.12 -5.99 -9.48
CA TYR A 67 -12.82 -5.00 -10.28
C TYR A 67 -13.69 -4.12 -9.39
N SER A 68 -13.49 -2.81 -9.43
CA SER A 68 -14.23 -1.84 -8.62
C SER A 68 -14.90 -0.79 -9.50
N VAL A 69 -16.15 -0.49 -9.20
CA VAL A 69 -16.94 0.57 -9.86
C VAL A 69 -17.39 1.61 -8.84
N ASP A 70 -17.76 2.77 -9.34
CA ASP A 70 -18.17 3.92 -8.54
C ASP A 70 -17.07 4.37 -7.55
N ASN A 71 -15.79 4.22 -7.93
CA ASN A 71 -14.67 4.64 -7.10
C ASN A 71 -14.75 6.13 -6.81
N ILE A 72 -14.49 6.48 -5.54
CA ILE A 72 -14.48 7.88 -5.11
C ILE A 72 -13.12 8.48 -5.48
N VAL A 73 -13.19 9.65 -6.11
CA VAL A 73 -12.06 10.47 -6.52
C VAL A 73 -12.25 11.89 -6.02
N TYR A 74 -11.15 12.59 -5.82
CA TYR A 74 -11.11 13.99 -5.38
C TYR A 74 -10.43 14.80 -6.47
N ILE A 75 -11.22 15.39 -7.36
CA ILE A 75 -10.71 16.14 -8.50
C ILE A 75 -10.63 17.62 -8.12
N PRO A 76 -9.42 18.20 -8.05
CA PRO A 76 -9.27 19.62 -7.78
C PRO A 76 -9.72 20.43 -8.99
N ARG A 77 -10.43 21.53 -8.74
CA ARG A 77 -10.88 22.49 -9.74
C ARG A 77 -10.56 23.91 -9.26
N LEU A 78 -10.02 24.72 -10.17
CA LEU A 78 -9.83 26.15 -9.90
C LEU A 78 -11.18 26.85 -10.01
N THR A 79 -11.54 27.63 -9.00
CA THR A 79 -12.76 28.45 -8.99
C THR A 79 -12.45 29.88 -9.48
N ASP A 80 -13.49 30.63 -9.86
CA ASP A 80 -13.33 32.01 -10.39
C ASP A 80 -12.70 32.98 -9.35
N ASP A 81 -12.84 32.68 -8.05
CA ASP A 81 -12.24 33.40 -6.94
C ASP A 81 -10.82 32.92 -6.56
N ASN A 82 -10.17 32.15 -7.46
CA ASN A 82 -8.82 31.61 -7.31
C ASN A 82 -8.62 30.64 -6.14
N TYR A 83 -9.67 29.94 -5.71
CA TYR A 83 -9.55 28.82 -4.78
C TYR A 83 -9.45 27.49 -5.54
N ILE A 84 -8.71 26.56 -4.98
CA ILE A 84 -8.73 25.16 -5.41
C ILE A 84 -9.86 24.46 -4.64
N PHE A 85 -10.93 24.14 -5.34
CA PHE A 85 -12.08 23.44 -4.77
C PHE A 85 -12.00 21.95 -5.04
N THR A 86 -12.16 21.16 -4.00
CA THR A 86 -12.13 19.68 -4.07
C THR A 86 -13.33 19.09 -3.37
N LYS A 87 -14.04 18.19 -4.04
CA LYS A 87 -15.09 17.36 -3.43
C LYS A 87 -15.02 15.92 -3.93
N PRO A 88 -15.50 14.93 -3.13
CA PRO A 88 -15.56 13.55 -3.55
C PRO A 88 -16.63 13.34 -4.63
N GLU A 89 -16.28 12.56 -5.66
CA GLU A 89 -17.17 12.18 -6.75
C GLU A 89 -17.00 10.71 -7.10
N ASN A 90 -18.06 10.06 -7.60
CA ASN A 90 -17.93 8.72 -8.14
C ASN A 90 -17.28 8.79 -9.53
N GLY A 91 -16.00 8.50 -9.60
CA GLY A 91 -15.13 8.87 -10.72
C GLY A 91 -14.65 7.73 -11.61
N GLY A 92 -15.38 6.60 -11.70
CA GLY A 92 -15.00 5.60 -12.67
C GLY A 92 -14.77 4.19 -12.12
N PHE A 93 -13.97 3.41 -12.81
CA PHE A 93 -13.71 2.03 -12.45
C PHE A 93 -12.21 1.69 -12.44
N GLN A 94 -11.88 0.65 -11.70
CA GLN A 94 -10.52 0.18 -11.55
C GLN A 94 -10.47 -1.34 -11.71
N ASN A 95 -9.50 -1.81 -12.47
CA ASN A 95 -9.06 -3.20 -12.48
C ASN A 95 -7.72 -3.31 -11.76
N GLN A 96 -7.53 -4.38 -11.01
CA GLN A 96 -6.25 -4.69 -10.39
C GLN A 96 -5.99 -6.19 -10.48
N LEU A 97 -4.79 -6.54 -10.93
CA LEU A 97 -4.25 -7.89 -10.85
C LEU A 97 -3.06 -7.86 -9.88
N LEU A 98 -3.11 -8.71 -8.87
CA LEU A 98 -2.07 -8.87 -7.86
C LEU A 98 -1.57 -10.31 -7.87
N LEU A 99 -0.26 -10.48 -7.98
CA LEU A 99 0.41 -11.73 -7.66
C LEU A 99 1.25 -11.53 -6.39
N ASN A 100 0.88 -12.23 -5.33
CA ASN A 100 1.61 -12.27 -4.06
C ASN A 100 2.36 -13.59 -3.95
N LEU A 101 3.66 -13.52 -3.65
CA LEU A 101 4.53 -14.65 -3.39
C LEU A 101 5.10 -14.54 -1.98
N SER A 102 5.05 -15.63 -1.22
CA SER A 102 5.73 -15.75 0.07
C SER A 102 6.69 -16.94 0.03
N ILE A 103 7.98 -16.64 0.22
CA ILE A 103 9.08 -17.57 0.00
C ILE A 103 9.99 -17.57 1.24
N PRO A 104 9.64 -18.35 2.28
CA PRO A 104 10.54 -18.55 3.40
C PRO A 104 11.67 -19.52 3.02
N ILE A 105 12.92 -19.14 3.30
CA ILE A 105 14.11 -19.92 2.99
C ILE A 105 14.92 -20.13 4.26
N LYS A 106 15.36 -21.34 4.50
CA LYS A 106 16.30 -21.64 5.57
C LYS A 106 17.65 -21.94 4.92
N PHE A 107 18.58 -20.96 4.94
CA PHE A 107 19.91 -21.10 4.37
C PHE A 107 20.82 -21.96 5.24
N ALA A 108 20.72 -21.78 6.57
CA ALA A 108 21.48 -22.52 7.57
C ALA A 108 20.67 -22.69 8.85
N LYS A 109 21.20 -23.42 9.83
CA LYS A 109 20.53 -23.55 11.14
C LYS A 109 20.40 -22.20 11.83
N PHE A 110 21.37 -21.33 11.63
CA PHE A 110 21.43 -19.99 12.22
C PHE A 110 20.86 -18.88 11.33
N TRP A 111 20.49 -19.15 10.07
CA TRP A 111 20.01 -18.13 9.12
C TRP A 111 18.73 -18.56 8.42
N GLN A 112 17.68 -17.78 8.65
CA GLN A 112 16.38 -17.92 7.99
C GLN A 112 16.02 -16.60 7.31
N SER A 113 15.31 -16.71 6.19
CA SER A 113 14.83 -15.56 5.42
C SER A 113 13.35 -15.75 5.12
N THR A 114 12.56 -14.70 5.30
CA THR A 114 11.17 -14.65 4.85
C THR A 114 11.03 -13.55 3.81
N ASN A 115 10.71 -13.92 2.58
CA ASN A 115 10.61 -12.98 1.47
C ASN A 115 9.16 -12.93 0.99
N LYS A 116 8.65 -11.71 0.79
CA LYS A 116 7.35 -11.46 0.16
C LYS A 116 7.56 -10.57 -1.05
N ILE A 117 6.95 -10.94 -2.16
CA ILE A 117 7.01 -10.18 -3.41
C ILE A 117 5.58 -10.00 -3.90
N ASN A 118 5.19 -8.75 -4.10
CA ASN A 118 3.93 -8.41 -4.75
C ASN A 118 4.23 -7.81 -6.12
N LEU A 119 3.62 -8.37 -7.15
CA LEU A 119 3.59 -7.81 -8.49
C LEU A 119 2.19 -7.31 -8.74
N VAL A 120 2.04 -6.03 -9.02
CA VAL A 120 0.74 -5.38 -9.18
C VAL A 120 0.62 -4.75 -10.55
N TYR A 121 -0.41 -5.12 -11.25
CA TYR A 121 -0.94 -4.36 -12.39
C TYR A 121 -2.23 -3.68 -11.95
N ARG A 122 -2.37 -2.41 -12.26
CA ARG A 122 -3.59 -1.64 -12.01
C ARG A 122 -3.89 -0.77 -13.21
N ASP A 123 -5.14 -0.76 -13.63
CA ASP A 123 -5.66 0.29 -14.49
C ASP A 123 -6.82 1.00 -13.80
N PHE A 124 -6.86 2.29 -13.99
CA PHE A 124 -7.91 3.15 -13.46
C PHE A 124 -8.41 4.07 -14.57
N ARG A 125 -9.73 4.09 -14.78
CA ARG A 125 -10.38 4.98 -15.74
C ARG A 125 -11.20 6.02 -15.00
N LEU A 126 -10.88 7.27 -15.27
CA LEU A 126 -11.54 8.42 -14.71
C LEU A 126 -12.60 8.90 -15.70
N SER A 127 -13.88 8.68 -15.36
CA SER A 127 -14.99 8.90 -16.30
C SER A 127 -15.13 10.36 -16.72
N GLU A 128 -14.96 11.27 -15.78
CA GLU A 128 -15.16 12.71 -16.02
C GLU A 128 -14.08 13.30 -16.92
N LEU A 129 -12.80 12.99 -16.65
CA LEU A 129 -11.68 13.51 -17.43
C LEU A 129 -11.42 12.70 -18.70
N LYS A 130 -12.13 11.58 -18.91
CA LYS A 130 -11.86 10.61 -19.99
C LYS A 130 -10.42 10.10 -19.99
N GLU A 131 -9.78 10.12 -18.84
CA GLU A 131 -8.39 9.72 -18.69
C GLU A 131 -8.28 8.27 -18.24
N PHE A 132 -7.17 7.66 -18.62
CA PHE A 132 -6.86 6.28 -18.36
C PHE A 132 -5.43 6.14 -17.83
N TYR A 133 -5.30 5.62 -16.61
CA TYR A 133 -4.02 5.45 -15.95
C TYR A 133 -3.70 3.98 -15.76
N LYS A 134 -2.54 3.57 -16.27
CA LYS A 134 -1.98 2.23 -16.05
C LYS A 134 -0.79 2.32 -15.10
N SER A 135 -0.65 1.32 -14.25
CA SER A 135 0.46 1.22 -13.32
C SER A 135 0.90 -0.24 -13.17
N TYR A 136 2.20 -0.46 -13.26
CA TYR A 136 2.87 -1.70 -12.92
C TYR A 136 3.87 -1.39 -11.81
N TYR A 137 3.82 -2.11 -10.72
CA TYR A 137 4.77 -1.91 -9.66
C TYR A 137 5.01 -3.18 -8.86
N THR A 138 6.11 -3.16 -8.13
CA THR A 138 6.55 -4.26 -7.29
C THR A 138 6.78 -3.76 -5.89
N THR A 139 6.33 -4.53 -4.89
CA THR A 139 6.79 -4.38 -3.51
C THR A 139 7.56 -5.62 -3.10
N ILE A 140 8.69 -5.44 -2.45
CA ILE A 140 9.54 -6.51 -1.92
C ILE A 140 9.73 -6.26 -0.43
N GLU A 141 9.43 -7.27 0.36
CA GLU A 141 9.73 -7.31 1.79
C GLU A 141 10.60 -8.52 2.07
N SER A 142 11.70 -8.31 2.77
CA SER A 142 12.62 -9.38 3.13
C SER A 142 13.05 -9.22 4.59
N ASN A 143 12.72 -10.21 5.39
CA ASN A 143 13.23 -10.33 6.74
C ASN A 143 14.34 -11.39 6.76
N GLN A 144 15.50 -11.02 7.25
CA GLN A 144 16.67 -11.89 7.43
C GLN A 144 16.89 -12.08 8.92
N SER A 145 16.66 -13.29 9.43
CA SER A 145 16.77 -13.60 10.86
C SER A 145 17.98 -14.51 11.11
N PHE A 146 18.84 -14.07 12.01
CA PHE A 146 20.05 -14.79 12.40
C PHE A 146 19.95 -15.16 13.88
N THR A 147 20.16 -16.43 14.19
CA THR A 147 20.27 -16.93 15.57
C THR A 147 21.73 -17.17 15.88
N LEU A 148 22.30 -16.36 16.75
CA LEU A 148 23.68 -16.41 17.20
C LEU A 148 23.80 -17.24 18.49
N PRO A 149 25.02 -17.60 18.94
CA PRO A 149 25.23 -18.26 20.23
C PRO A 149 24.59 -17.47 21.38
N LYS A 150 24.17 -18.19 22.42
CA LYS A 150 23.46 -17.64 23.61
C LYS A 150 22.05 -17.11 23.28
N ASP A 151 21.41 -17.65 22.23
CA ASP A 151 20.06 -17.32 21.78
C ASP A 151 19.87 -15.83 21.44
N ILE A 152 20.97 -15.16 21.07
CA ILE A 152 20.90 -13.80 20.52
C ILE A 152 20.29 -13.88 19.13
N SER A 153 19.21 -13.14 18.90
CA SER A 153 18.64 -12.97 17.56
C SER A 153 19.05 -11.62 16.95
N VAL A 154 19.37 -11.63 15.68
CA VAL A 154 19.59 -10.42 14.89
C VAL A 154 18.65 -10.48 13.69
N ASP A 155 17.82 -9.46 13.52
CA ASP A 155 16.88 -9.37 12.40
C ASP A 155 17.25 -8.14 11.54
N VAL A 156 17.26 -8.36 10.21
CA VAL A 156 17.41 -7.28 9.22
C VAL A 156 16.14 -7.27 8.38
N ASP A 157 15.43 -6.15 8.43
CA ASP A 157 14.20 -5.92 7.68
C ASP A 157 14.49 -5.00 6.49
N ILE A 158 14.14 -5.45 5.30
CA ILE A 158 14.32 -4.71 4.05
C ILE A 158 12.97 -4.59 3.38
N SER A 159 12.59 -3.39 2.98
CA SER A 159 11.42 -3.14 2.16
C SER A 159 11.73 -2.21 0.99
N TYR A 160 11.15 -2.53 -0.16
CA TYR A 160 11.25 -1.71 -1.36
C TYR A 160 9.92 -1.67 -2.07
N THR A 161 9.50 -0.49 -2.50
CA THR A 161 8.36 -0.28 -3.39
C THR A 161 8.83 0.50 -4.60
N SER A 162 8.63 -0.06 -5.80
CA SER A 162 8.95 0.63 -7.04
C SER A 162 7.99 1.80 -7.30
N PRO A 163 8.35 2.78 -8.15
CA PRO A 163 7.45 3.87 -8.50
C PRO A 163 6.12 3.35 -9.07
N TYR A 164 5.01 4.04 -8.80
CA TYR A 164 3.70 3.65 -9.30
C TYR A 164 2.72 4.82 -9.42
N ARG A 165 1.72 4.64 -10.28
CA ARG A 165 0.56 5.54 -10.32
C ARG A 165 -0.59 4.98 -9.49
N ASN A 166 -1.18 5.84 -8.68
CA ASN A 166 -2.42 5.56 -7.98
C ASN A 166 -3.44 6.64 -8.37
N LYS A 167 -4.36 6.28 -9.27
CA LYS A 167 -5.22 7.25 -9.95
C LYS A 167 -4.34 8.28 -10.66
N TYR A 168 -4.51 9.56 -10.39
CA TYR A 168 -3.73 10.66 -10.96
C TYR A 168 -2.41 10.95 -10.22
N ASN A 169 -2.20 10.34 -9.05
CA ASN A 169 -0.97 10.54 -8.27
C ASN A 169 0.16 9.63 -8.79
N TYR A 170 1.30 10.20 -9.09
CA TYR A 170 2.55 9.46 -9.32
C TYR A 170 3.34 9.39 -8.02
N ASN A 171 3.53 8.19 -7.51
CA ASN A 171 4.31 7.92 -6.30
C ASN A 171 5.71 7.48 -6.70
N TYR A 172 6.72 8.08 -6.09
CA TYR A 172 8.10 7.66 -6.26
C TYR A 172 8.39 6.36 -5.51
N ASP A 173 9.54 5.79 -5.78
CA ASP A 173 10.03 4.64 -5.05
C ASP A 173 10.26 4.95 -3.56
N ASN A 174 10.17 3.91 -2.77
CA ASN A 174 10.52 3.93 -1.35
C ASN A 174 11.38 2.71 -1.02
N PHE A 175 12.48 2.95 -0.29
CA PHE A 175 13.34 1.93 0.26
C PHE A 175 13.54 2.17 1.75
N ASN A 176 13.41 1.10 2.53
CA ASN A 176 13.66 1.12 3.97
C ASN A 176 14.47 -0.12 4.38
N CYS A 177 15.40 0.07 5.30
CA CYS A 177 16.16 -1.01 5.90
C CYS A 177 16.33 -0.75 7.40
N GLY A 178 15.94 -1.74 8.20
CA GLY A 178 16.09 -1.75 9.65
C GLY A 178 16.95 -2.91 10.12
N ILE A 179 17.54 -2.76 11.28
CA ILE A 179 18.24 -3.84 11.98
C ILE A 179 17.84 -3.83 13.46
N SER A 180 17.62 -5.02 14.02
CA SER A 180 17.40 -5.17 15.45
C SER A 180 18.16 -6.38 15.99
N ALA A 181 18.51 -6.31 17.25
CA ALA A 181 19.08 -7.43 17.98
C ALA A 181 18.30 -7.64 19.28
N ALA A 182 18.05 -8.89 19.62
CA ALA A 182 17.40 -9.26 20.88
C ALA A 182 18.22 -10.33 21.59
N MET A 183 18.29 -10.20 22.92
CA MET A 183 19.02 -11.13 23.77
C MET A 183 18.18 -11.50 24.99
N PRO A 184 18.00 -12.80 25.26
CA PRO A 184 17.34 -13.25 26.47
C PRO A 184 18.23 -13.06 27.70
N PHE A 185 17.63 -12.67 28.83
CA PHE A 185 18.25 -12.51 30.11
C PHE A 185 17.55 -13.33 31.20
N PHE A 186 18.21 -13.59 32.31
CA PHE A 186 17.65 -14.28 33.48
C PHE A 186 17.00 -15.61 33.17
N LYS A 187 17.63 -16.47 32.35
CA LYS A 187 17.10 -17.77 31.90
C LYS A 187 15.74 -17.59 31.20
N GLU A 188 15.68 -16.70 30.21
CA GLU A 188 14.51 -16.39 29.38
C GLU A 188 13.35 -15.66 30.10
N LYS A 189 13.53 -15.25 31.36
CA LYS A 189 12.51 -14.47 32.10
C LYS A 189 12.41 -13.01 31.64
N ALA A 190 13.44 -12.51 30.95
CA ALA A 190 13.46 -11.17 30.36
C ALA A 190 14.08 -11.22 28.97
N ASN A 191 13.64 -10.33 28.07
CA ASN A 191 14.23 -10.14 26.76
C ASN A 191 14.49 -8.65 26.54
N VAL A 192 15.72 -8.31 26.15
CA VAL A 192 16.10 -6.95 25.78
C VAL A 192 16.24 -6.90 24.28
N ARG A 193 15.51 -6.00 23.63
CA ARG A 193 15.58 -5.75 22.20
C ARG A 193 16.03 -4.31 21.94
N LEU A 194 17.03 -4.15 21.08
CA LEU A 194 17.51 -2.88 20.57
C LEU A 194 17.37 -2.91 19.05
N GLY A 195 16.95 -1.81 18.46
CA GLY A 195 16.79 -1.75 17.01
C GLY A 195 16.89 -0.33 16.49
N VAL A 196 17.28 -0.23 15.23
CA VAL A 196 17.29 1.00 14.43
C VAL A 196 16.51 0.73 13.16
N SER A 197 15.47 1.50 12.91
CA SER A 197 14.75 1.52 11.64
C SER A 197 15.39 2.54 10.68
N ASP A 198 15.19 2.32 9.38
CA ASP A 198 15.66 3.22 8.33
C ASP A 198 17.14 3.65 8.49
N ILE A 199 18.04 2.67 8.58
CA ILE A 199 19.49 2.91 8.82
C ILE A 199 20.13 3.80 7.75
N PHE A 200 19.56 3.81 6.51
CA PHE A 200 20.04 4.63 5.39
C PHE A 200 19.35 5.98 5.30
N ASN A 201 18.35 6.26 6.18
CA ASN A 201 17.57 7.49 6.19
C ASN A 201 16.88 7.76 4.84
N THR A 202 16.30 6.72 4.27
CA THR A 202 15.66 6.69 2.93
C THR A 202 14.14 6.64 2.99
N ASP A 203 13.55 6.41 4.18
CA ASP A 203 12.10 6.34 4.36
C ASP A 203 11.47 7.72 4.17
N ARG A 204 10.78 7.84 3.03
CA ARG A 204 10.15 9.08 2.60
C ARG A 204 8.97 8.78 1.70
N SER A 205 7.89 9.54 1.87
CA SER A 205 6.79 9.57 0.92
C SER A 205 6.95 10.76 -0.02
N LYS A 206 6.98 10.49 -1.31
CA LYS A 206 7.03 11.50 -2.38
C LYS A 206 5.97 11.17 -3.41
N TYR A 207 5.13 12.12 -3.71
CA TYR A 207 4.23 11.98 -4.85
C TYR A 207 3.96 13.33 -5.50
N TYR A 208 3.58 13.31 -6.77
CA TYR A 208 3.02 14.45 -7.46
C TYR A 208 1.75 14.07 -8.20
N SER A 209 0.90 15.06 -8.43
CA SER A 209 -0.24 14.97 -9.33
C SER A 209 -0.28 16.22 -10.23
N ASP A 210 -0.81 16.04 -11.43
CA ASP A 210 -1.16 17.11 -12.35
C ASP A 210 -2.56 16.79 -12.87
N VAL A 211 -3.53 17.57 -12.42
CA VAL A 211 -4.95 17.38 -12.74
C VAL A 211 -5.55 18.75 -13.05
N ASN A 212 -6.15 18.91 -14.22
CA ASN A 212 -6.74 20.18 -14.67
C ASN A 212 -5.76 21.35 -14.62
N GLY A 213 -4.46 21.11 -14.88
CA GLY A 213 -3.42 22.14 -14.79
C GLY A 213 -3.04 22.53 -13.35
N ILE A 214 -3.58 21.85 -12.35
CA ILE A 214 -3.22 22.03 -10.95
C ILE A 214 -2.14 21.00 -10.60
N TYR A 215 -0.92 21.50 -10.42
CA TYR A 215 0.23 20.70 -10.03
C TYR A 215 0.37 20.69 -8.50
N GLN A 216 0.37 19.50 -7.90
CA GLN A 216 0.60 19.30 -6.48
C GLN A 216 1.80 18.39 -6.28
N TYR A 217 2.72 18.79 -5.42
CA TYR A 217 3.86 17.98 -5.00
C TYR A 217 3.85 17.82 -3.48
N ASN A 218 3.96 16.60 -3.03
CA ASN A 218 4.06 16.28 -1.61
C ASN A 218 5.37 15.55 -1.33
N TYR A 219 6.05 15.99 -0.29
CA TYR A 219 7.24 15.35 0.24
C TYR A 219 7.13 15.25 1.77
N MET A 220 7.14 14.03 2.26
CA MET A 220 7.14 13.75 3.69
C MET A 220 8.31 12.82 4.02
N LYS A 221 9.19 13.27 4.89
CA LYS A 221 10.28 12.45 5.43
C LYS A 221 9.93 12.03 6.85
N TYR A 222 9.94 10.73 7.08
CA TYR A 222 9.73 10.21 8.42
C TYR A 222 11.02 10.32 9.21
N ARG A 223 10.97 10.98 10.37
CA ARG A 223 12.11 11.06 11.28
C ARG A 223 12.02 9.87 12.23
N THR A 224 12.85 8.87 12.00
CA THR A 224 12.88 7.61 12.76
C THR A 224 14.01 7.57 13.81
N ARG A 225 14.71 8.67 13.98
CA ARG A 225 15.82 8.83 14.96
C ARG A 225 15.46 9.78 16.07
#